data_7322004e9f65d05b2d73a01e8b34c911
#
_entry.id   7322004e9f65d05b2d73a01e8b34c911
#
_cell.length_a   1.000
_cell.length_b   1.000
_cell.length_c   1.000
_cell.angle_alpha   90.00
_cell.angle_beta   90.00
_cell.angle_gamma   90.00
#
_symmetry.space_group_name_H-M   'P 1'
#
loop_
_entity.id
_entity.type
_entity.pdbx_description
1 polymer ?
#
loop_
_entity_poly.entity_id
_entity_poly.type
_entity_poly.pdbx_seq_one_letter_code
_entity_poly.pdbx_strand_id
1 'polypeptide(L)'
;MHAVVVKVTINDMGSAEKALREEVVPRVSQAPGFVAGYWTRKDNNGLSMIIFDSEDAAKQASERIQQNMPAPVTLDSVEIREVAAHA
;
A
#
# COMPACT_ATOMS: atom_id res chain seq x y z
N MET A 1 6.14 -14.84 4.47
CA MET A 1 5.83 -13.50 3.93
C MET A 1 4.35 -13.18 4.07
N HIS A 2 4.06 -11.94 4.33
CA HIS A 2 2.68 -11.45 4.44
C HIS A 2 2.49 -10.24 3.54
N ALA A 3 1.30 -10.11 2.98
CA ALA A 3 0.93 -9.01 2.10
C ALA A 3 -0.04 -8.08 2.79
N VAL A 4 0.16 -6.77 2.61
CA VAL A 4 -0.83 -5.75 2.93
C VAL A 4 -1.56 -5.40 1.64
N VAL A 5 -2.85 -5.69 1.57
CA VAL A 5 -3.68 -5.41 0.41
C VAL A 5 -4.51 -4.17 0.71
N VAL A 6 -4.29 -3.12 -0.05
CA VAL A 6 -4.91 -1.80 0.17
C VAL A 6 -5.81 -1.47 -1.01
N LYS A 7 -7.08 -1.16 -0.74
CA LYS A 7 -8.02 -0.68 -1.75
C LYS A 7 -8.36 0.76 -1.47
N VAL A 8 -8.28 1.59 -2.49
CA VAL A 8 -8.55 3.02 -2.37
C VAL A 8 -9.42 3.52 -3.53
N THR A 9 -10.13 4.62 -3.30
CA THR A 9 -10.78 5.40 -4.33
C THR A 9 -9.95 6.66 -4.57
N ILE A 10 -9.61 6.93 -5.83
CA ILE A 10 -8.79 8.06 -6.21
C ILE A 10 -9.69 9.25 -6.52
N ASN A 11 -9.56 10.33 -5.74
CA ASN A 11 -10.38 11.53 -5.87
C ASN A 11 -9.79 12.53 -6.87
N ASP A 12 -8.46 12.58 -6.95
CA ASP A 12 -7.73 13.43 -7.90
C ASP A 12 -6.53 12.63 -8.44
N MET A 13 -6.61 12.23 -9.69
CA MET A 13 -5.65 11.34 -10.32
C MET A 13 -4.23 11.94 -10.38
N GLY A 14 -4.11 13.18 -10.81
CA GLY A 14 -2.79 13.83 -10.92
C GLY A 14 -2.10 13.98 -9.59
N SER A 15 -2.82 14.46 -8.57
CA SER A 15 -2.29 14.60 -7.22
C SER A 15 -2.00 13.25 -6.57
N ALA A 16 -2.85 12.25 -6.83
CA ALA A 16 -2.65 10.90 -6.29
C ALA A 16 -1.38 10.25 -6.86
N GLU A 17 -1.14 10.34 -8.15
CA GLU A 17 0.08 9.80 -8.76
C GLU A 17 1.34 10.49 -8.24
N LYS A 18 1.29 11.80 -8.09
CA LYS A 18 2.41 12.57 -7.54
C LYS A 18 2.70 12.15 -6.10
N ALA A 19 1.67 12.08 -5.26
CA ALA A 19 1.83 11.64 -3.87
C ALA A 19 2.37 10.22 -3.80
N LEU A 20 1.90 9.33 -4.66
CA LEU A 20 2.37 7.95 -4.71
C LEU A 20 3.87 7.87 -4.97
N ARG A 21 4.34 8.55 -6.01
CA ARG A 21 5.75 8.49 -6.42
C ARG A 21 6.68 9.23 -5.45
N GLU A 22 6.27 10.38 -4.94
CA GLU A 22 7.11 11.24 -4.13
C GLU A 22 7.06 10.95 -2.63
N GLU A 23 5.94 10.41 -2.14
CA GLU A 23 5.71 10.21 -0.71
C GLU A 23 5.50 8.75 -0.32
N VAL A 24 4.54 8.09 -0.96
CA VAL A 24 4.10 6.74 -0.54
C VAL A 24 5.16 5.69 -0.84
N VAL A 25 5.59 5.58 -2.08
CA VAL A 25 6.56 4.56 -2.51
C VAL A 25 7.90 4.69 -1.75
N PRO A 26 8.51 5.88 -1.66
CA PRO A 26 9.76 6.01 -0.88
C PRO A 26 9.60 5.66 0.58
N ARG A 27 8.49 6.08 1.21
CA ARG A 27 8.23 5.81 2.62
C ARG A 27 8.02 4.32 2.89
N VAL A 28 7.19 3.68 2.09
CA VAL A 28 6.88 2.25 2.26
C VAL A 28 8.10 1.39 1.97
N SER A 29 8.88 1.73 0.95
CA SER A 29 10.09 0.97 0.60
C SER A 29 11.16 0.99 1.68
N GLN A 30 11.11 1.94 2.60
CA GLN A 30 12.03 2.04 3.73
C GLN A 30 11.49 1.39 5.00
N ALA A 31 10.28 0.86 4.97
CA ALA A 31 9.67 0.23 6.14
C ALA A 31 10.42 -1.07 6.49
N PRO A 32 10.57 -1.37 7.80
CA PRO A 32 11.21 -2.63 8.22
C PRO A 32 10.49 -3.84 7.63
N GLY A 33 11.25 -4.77 7.07
CA GLY A 33 10.71 -6.00 6.51
C GLY A 33 10.14 -5.87 5.10
N PHE A 34 10.21 -4.72 4.46
CA PHE A 34 9.74 -4.53 3.10
C PHE A 34 10.46 -5.46 2.12
N VAL A 35 9.70 -6.15 1.27
CA VAL A 35 10.21 -7.07 0.24
C VAL A 35 9.91 -6.53 -1.15
N ALA A 36 8.64 -6.24 -1.43
CA ALA A 36 8.21 -5.75 -2.74
C ALA A 36 6.88 -5.04 -2.61
N GLY A 37 6.57 -4.19 -3.57
CA GLY A 37 5.28 -3.50 -3.61
C GLY A 37 4.83 -3.24 -5.03
N TYR A 38 3.52 -3.35 -5.23
CA TYR A 38 2.87 -3.09 -6.51
C TYR A 38 1.66 -2.21 -6.26
N TRP A 39 1.64 -1.06 -6.89
CA TRP A 39 0.53 -0.10 -6.82
C TRP A 39 -0.14 -0.09 -8.18
N THR A 40 -1.36 -0.61 -8.23
CA THR A 40 -2.13 -0.73 -9.46
C THR A 40 -3.34 0.17 -9.45
N ARG A 41 -3.88 0.43 -10.61
CA ARG A 41 -5.03 1.29 -10.80
C ARG A 41 -5.88 0.80 -11.95
N LYS A 42 -7.20 0.87 -11.75
CA LYS A 42 -8.17 0.71 -12.82
C LYS A 42 -9.24 1.78 -12.64
N ASP A 43 -9.35 2.70 -13.59
CA ASP A 43 -10.19 3.89 -13.49
C ASP A 43 -9.84 4.69 -12.22
N ASN A 44 -10.80 4.95 -11.33
CA ASN A 44 -10.57 5.66 -10.07
C ASN A 44 -10.32 4.72 -8.89
N ASN A 45 -10.11 3.43 -9.14
CA ASN A 45 -9.87 2.44 -8.10
C ASN A 45 -8.41 2.02 -8.06
N GLY A 46 -7.78 2.18 -6.90
CA GLY A 46 -6.43 1.71 -6.66
C GLY A 46 -6.44 0.41 -5.88
N LEU A 47 -5.59 -0.53 -6.29
CA LEU A 47 -5.34 -1.76 -5.56
C LEU A 47 -3.84 -1.92 -5.42
N SER A 48 -3.38 -1.96 -4.18
CA SER A 48 -1.96 -2.11 -3.88
C SER A 48 -1.71 -3.41 -3.15
N MET A 49 -0.60 -4.06 -3.46
CA MET A 49 -0.15 -5.23 -2.74
C MET A 49 1.29 -5.00 -2.32
N ILE A 50 1.53 -4.96 -1.03
CA ILE A 50 2.83 -4.65 -0.45
C ILE A 50 3.27 -5.84 0.38
N ILE A 51 4.42 -6.42 0.06
CA ILE A 51 4.91 -7.67 0.64
C ILE A 51 5.95 -7.37 1.71
N PHE A 52 5.79 -7.99 2.87
CA PHE A 52 6.70 -7.91 4.00
C PHE A 52 7.20 -9.30 4.38
N ASP A 53 8.37 -9.36 5.00
CA ASP A 53 9.00 -10.63 5.38
C ASP A 53 8.35 -11.31 6.60
N SER A 54 7.53 -10.58 7.37
CA SER A 54 6.85 -11.11 8.55
C SER A 54 5.46 -10.53 8.71
N GLU A 55 4.63 -11.22 9.49
CA GLU A 55 3.30 -10.73 9.85
C GLU A 55 3.37 -9.45 10.67
N ASP A 56 4.31 -9.36 11.61
CA ASP A 56 4.47 -8.17 12.44
C ASP A 56 4.83 -6.94 11.62
N ALA A 57 5.73 -7.08 10.66
CA ALA A 57 6.09 -5.99 9.76
C ALA A 57 4.88 -5.54 8.93
N ALA A 58 4.08 -6.48 8.44
CA ALA A 58 2.86 -6.19 7.69
C ALA A 58 1.84 -5.44 8.56
N LYS A 59 1.65 -5.86 9.80
CA LYS A 59 0.74 -5.19 10.75
C LYS A 59 1.15 -3.76 11.01
N GLN A 60 2.43 -3.52 11.28
CA GLN A 60 2.95 -2.18 11.52
C GLN A 60 2.79 -1.28 10.30
N ALA A 61 3.08 -1.81 9.11
CA ALA A 61 2.91 -1.07 7.87
C ALA A 61 1.44 -0.73 7.61
N SER A 62 0.53 -1.68 7.86
CA SER A 62 -0.91 -1.48 7.74
C SER A 62 -1.39 -0.31 8.60
N GLU A 63 -0.96 -0.24 9.85
CA GLU A 63 -1.30 0.85 10.76
C GLU A 63 -0.81 2.20 10.25
N ARG A 64 0.43 2.26 9.76
CA ARG A 64 1.01 3.49 9.21
C ARG A 64 0.28 3.95 7.95
N ILE A 65 -0.09 3.01 7.08
CA ILE A 65 -0.84 3.32 5.86
C ILE A 65 -2.19 3.96 6.23
N GLN A 66 -2.89 3.40 7.20
CA GLN A 66 -4.17 3.94 7.65
C GLN A 66 -4.05 5.33 8.25
N GLN A 67 -2.96 5.63 8.95
CA GLN A 67 -2.74 6.91 9.60
C GLN A 67 -2.23 8.00 8.66
N ASN A 68 -1.60 7.64 7.55
CA ASN A 68 -0.89 8.57 6.66
C ASN A 68 -1.39 8.55 5.23
N MET A 69 -2.67 8.26 5.03
CA MET A 69 -3.26 8.24 3.68
C MET A 69 -3.25 9.64 3.07
N PRO A 70 -2.75 9.81 1.82
CA PRO A 70 -2.76 11.12 1.16
C PRO A 70 -4.17 11.64 0.92
N ALA A 71 -4.34 12.96 0.99
CA ALA A 71 -5.64 13.61 0.81
C ALA A 71 -6.36 13.28 -0.51
N PRO A 72 -5.65 13.12 -1.67
CA PRO A 72 -6.32 12.80 -2.94
C PRO A 72 -6.91 11.40 -3.04
N VAL A 73 -6.75 10.55 -2.04
CA VAL A 73 -7.31 9.20 -2.05
C VAL A 73 -8.15 8.96 -0.79
N THR A 74 -9.16 8.10 -0.94
CA THR A 74 -10.00 7.61 0.16
C THR A 74 -9.68 6.14 0.37
N LEU A 75 -9.36 5.78 1.60
CA LEU A 75 -9.08 4.39 1.96
C LEU A 75 -10.38 3.60 2.05
N ASP A 76 -10.53 2.58 1.21
CA ASP A 76 -11.72 1.73 1.20
C ASP A 76 -11.53 0.50 2.10
N SER A 77 -10.38 -0.16 2.02
CA SER A 77 -10.08 -1.31 2.88
C SER A 77 -8.59 -1.58 2.96
N VAL A 78 -8.18 -2.20 4.07
CA VAL A 78 -6.83 -2.72 4.28
C VAL A 78 -6.97 -4.13 4.85
N GLU A 79 -6.27 -5.09 4.24
CA GLU A 79 -6.22 -6.47 4.71
C GLU A 79 -4.79 -6.94 4.81
N ILE A 80 -4.53 -7.83 5.76
CA ILE A 80 -3.27 -8.55 5.84
C ILE A 80 -3.53 -9.99 5.44
N ARG A 81 -2.75 -10.50 4.47
CA ARG A 81 -2.89 -11.86 3.96
C ARG A 81 -1.55 -12.57 4.00
N GLU A 82 -1.57 -13.86 4.31
CA GLU A 82 -0.40 -14.69 4.14
C GLU A 82 -0.12 -14.90 2.65
N VAL A 83 1.14 -14.79 2.24
CA VAL A 83 1.55 -15.10 0.87
C VAL A 83 1.64 -16.60 0.72
N ALA A 84 0.71 -17.18 -0.04
CA ALA A 84 0.65 -18.63 -0.22
C ALA A 84 1.72 -19.14 -1.18
N ALA A 85 2.05 -18.34 -2.20
CA ALA A 85 3.08 -18.69 -3.19
C ALA A 85 3.53 -17.42 -3.92
N HIS A 86 4.76 -17.49 -4.46
CA HIS A 86 5.29 -16.41 -5.29
C HIS A 86 6.29 -16.99 -6.30
N ALA A 87 6.58 -16.21 -7.30
CA ALA A 87 7.56 -16.60 -8.32
C ALA A 87 8.61 -15.51 -8.50
#